data_48e2703e65fd86c8e76196af1160c7b7
#
_entry.id   48e2703e65fd86c8e76196af1160c7b7
#
_cell.length_a   1.000
_cell.length_b   1.000
_cell.length_c   1.000
_cell.angle_alpha   90.00
_cell.angle_beta   90.00
_cell.angle_gamma   90.00
#
_symmetry.space_group_name_H-M   'P 1'
#
loop_
_entity.id
_entity.type
_entity.pdbx_description
1 polymer ?
#
loop_
_entity_poly.entity_id
_entity_poly.type
_entity_poly.pdbx_seq_one_letter_code
_entity_poly.pdbx_strand_id
1 'polypeptide(L)'
;MGKICDLLDLILQKDNLNEAYKQVKRNKGKGGIDGMQVDELLPFLKENQESLIQEIREGKYKPNPVRRVEIPKETKGEFRKLGVPTVVDRVIQQEISQEISLIYEEQFSENSFGFRPRRGAHDALRQCQKNVNDGYVYVIDSIYEKGLKKMARS
;
A
#
# COMPACT_ATOMS: atom_id res chain seq x y z
N MET A 1 7.25 -21.86 12.42
CA MET A 1 7.95 -20.70 13.01
C MET A 1 9.02 -20.12 12.06
N GLY A 2 9.76 -20.91 11.27
CA GLY A 2 10.82 -20.42 10.36
C GLY A 2 10.39 -19.44 9.28
N LYS A 3 9.21 -19.62 8.65
CA LYS A 3 8.76 -18.76 7.53
C LYS A 3 8.48 -17.30 7.88
N ILE A 4 8.08 -17.00 9.13
CA ILE A 4 7.77 -15.61 9.53
C ILE A 4 9.05 -14.80 9.78
N CYS A 5 10.08 -15.44 10.33
CA CYS A 5 11.39 -14.80 10.47
C CYS A 5 12.01 -14.45 9.11
N ASP A 6 11.88 -15.36 8.13
CA ASP A 6 12.42 -15.15 6.78
C ASP A 6 11.79 -13.96 6.07
N LEU A 7 10.45 -13.77 6.20
CA LEU A 7 9.75 -12.64 5.56
C LEU A 7 10.12 -11.30 6.23
N LEU A 8 10.21 -11.26 7.55
CA LEU A 8 10.64 -10.04 8.25
C LEU A 8 12.07 -9.66 7.89
N ASP A 9 12.94 -10.64 7.74
CA ASP A 9 14.31 -10.42 7.32
C ASP A 9 14.39 -9.88 5.88
N LEU A 10 13.55 -10.37 4.97
CA LEU A 10 13.43 -9.85 3.60
C LEU A 10 12.94 -8.40 3.61
N ILE A 11 11.89 -8.10 4.37
CA ILE A 11 11.33 -6.75 4.47
C ILE A 11 12.40 -5.76 4.97
N LEU A 12 13.19 -6.15 5.99
CA LEU A 12 14.19 -5.28 6.61
C LEU A 12 15.56 -5.29 5.92
N GLN A 13 15.69 -5.91 4.73
CA GLN A 13 16.92 -5.87 3.96
C GLN A 13 17.25 -4.46 3.48
N LYS A 14 18.54 -4.13 3.48
CA LYS A 14 19.04 -2.82 3.08
C LYS A 14 18.63 -2.44 1.65
N ASP A 15 18.59 -3.41 0.74
CA ASP A 15 18.21 -3.16 -0.64
C ASP A 15 16.73 -2.82 -0.75
N ASN A 16 15.87 -3.54 -0.02
CA ASN A 16 14.43 -3.27 0.06
C ASN A 16 14.15 -1.88 0.65
N LEU A 17 14.85 -1.50 1.73
CA LEU A 17 14.78 -0.15 2.32
C LEU A 17 15.19 0.93 1.30
N ASN A 18 16.27 0.71 0.57
CA ASN A 18 16.75 1.65 -0.45
C ASN A 18 15.71 1.86 -1.57
N GLU A 19 15.10 0.80 -2.05
CA GLU A 19 14.03 0.89 -3.06
C GLU A 19 12.78 1.59 -2.50
N ALA A 20 12.38 1.27 -1.26
CA ALA A 20 11.26 1.93 -0.59
C ALA A 20 11.51 3.42 -0.41
N TYR A 21 12.70 3.81 0.03
CA TYR A 21 13.12 5.21 0.10
C TYR A 21 13.01 5.93 -1.25
N LYS A 22 13.56 5.33 -2.32
CA LYS A 22 13.50 5.91 -3.67
C LYS A 22 12.05 6.10 -4.14
N GLN A 23 11.19 5.11 -3.86
CA GLN A 23 9.78 5.17 -4.22
C GLN A 23 9.05 6.29 -3.48
N VAL A 24 9.23 6.39 -2.15
CA VAL A 24 8.63 7.44 -1.33
C VAL A 24 9.13 8.83 -1.77
N LYS A 25 10.42 8.96 -2.06
CA LYS A 25 11.01 10.19 -2.57
C LYS A 25 10.43 10.60 -3.93
N ARG A 26 10.28 9.66 -4.86
CA ARG A 26 9.68 9.89 -6.18
C ARG A 26 8.24 10.36 -6.11
N ASN A 27 7.47 9.86 -5.15
CA ASN A 27 6.07 10.19 -4.96
C ASN A 27 5.84 11.61 -4.39
N LYS A 28 6.87 12.29 -3.88
CA LYS A 28 6.85 13.70 -3.42
C LYS A 28 5.64 14.07 -2.54
N GLY A 29 5.18 13.16 -1.70
CA GLY A 29 4.03 13.41 -0.84
C GLY A 29 4.35 14.41 0.28
N LYS A 30 3.33 15.15 0.75
CA LYS A 30 3.45 16.07 1.89
C LYS A 30 3.77 15.31 3.18
N GLY A 31 4.39 16.00 4.14
CA GLY A 31 4.70 15.48 5.48
C GLY A 31 3.47 15.00 6.25
N GLY A 32 3.70 14.09 7.19
CA GLY A 32 2.68 13.57 8.11
C GLY A 32 2.31 14.55 9.21
N ILE A 33 1.91 13.99 10.36
CA ILE A 33 1.58 14.77 11.56
C ILE A 33 2.81 15.35 12.24
N ASP A 34 3.97 14.70 12.06
CA ASP A 34 5.28 15.11 12.59
C ASP A 34 5.90 16.30 11.82
N GLY A 35 5.33 16.68 10.69
CA GLY A 35 5.80 17.77 9.85
C GLY A 35 7.04 17.44 9.00
N MET A 36 7.68 16.27 9.18
CA MET A 36 8.86 15.85 8.43
C MET A 36 8.55 15.81 6.92
N GLN A 37 9.43 16.44 6.13
CA GLN A 37 9.33 16.41 4.66
C GLN A 37 10.14 15.26 4.08
N VAL A 38 9.86 14.91 2.83
CA VAL A 38 10.54 13.81 2.14
C VAL A 38 12.05 14.05 1.99
N ASP A 39 12.48 15.30 1.89
CA ASP A 39 13.90 15.65 1.75
C ASP A 39 14.68 15.46 3.05
N GLU A 40 14.02 15.48 4.20
CA GLU A 40 14.61 15.25 5.52
C GLU A 40 14.74 13.76 5.85
N LEU A 41 14.08 12.89 5.06
CA LEU A 41 14.05 11.44 5.29
C LEU A 41 15.44 10.79 5.21
N LEU A 42 16.28 11.19 4.25
CA LEU A 42 17.60 10.56 4.08
C LEU A 42 18.54 10.83 5.24
N PRO A 43 18.71 12.07 5.72
CA PRO A 43 19.45 12.35 6.95
C PRO A 43 18.93 11.54 8.15
N PHE A 44 17.61 11.54 8.33
CA PHE A 44 16.96 10.79 9.41
C PHE A 44 17.28 9.29 9.35
N LEU A 45 17.15 8.65 8.20
CA LEU A 45 17.44 7.21 8.04
C LEU A 45 18.91 6.90 8.29
N LYS A 46 19.84 7.76 7.85
CA LYS A 46 21.27 7.56 8.12
C LYS A 46 21.63 7.50 9.60
N GLU A 47 20.92 8.24 10.43
CA GLU A 47 21.14 8.32 11.86
C GLU A 47 20.35 7.29 12.65
N ASN A 48 19.15 6.95 12.21
CA ASN A 48 18.17 6.20 13.00
C ASN A 48 17.83 4.80 12.44
N GLN A 49 18.36 4.41 11.28
CA GLN A 49 17.99 3.16 10.62
C GLN A 49 18.17 1.93 11.50
N GLU A 50 19.29 1.82 12.21
CA GLU A 50 19.59 0.65 13.05
C GLU A 50 18.61 0.54 14.23
N SER A 51 18.32 1.67 14.90
CA SER A 51 17.32 1.71 15.97
C SER A 51 15.94 1.35 15.48
N LEU A 52 15.54 1.88 14.31
CA LEU A 52 14.25 1.61 13.68
C LEU A 52 14.08 0.11 13.35
N ILE A 53 15.09 -0.49 12.73
CA ILE A 53 15.11 -1.94 12.43
C ILE A 53 15.00 -2.76 13.70
N GLN A 54 15.73 -2.37 14.77
CA GLN A 54 15.67 -3.08 16.04
C GLN A 54 14.28 -2.99 16.68
N GLU A 55 13.68 -1.79 16.71
CA GLU A 55 12.31 -1.62 17.22
C GLU A 55 11.28 -2.46 16.47
N ILE A 56 11.40 -2.56 15.13
CA ILE A 56 10.52 -3.39 14.31
C ILE A 56 10.73 -4.87 14.64
N ARG A 57 11.98 -5.34 14.73
CA ARG A 57 12.31 -6.74 15.08
C ARG A 57 11.80 -7.15 16.46
N GLU A 58 11.84 -6.22 17.40
CA GLU A 58 11.37 -6.44 18.77
C GLU A 58 9.84 -6.26 18.91
N GLY A 59 9.13 -5.90 17.85
CA GLY A 59 7.69 -5.61 17.89
C GLY A 59 7.32 -4.38 18.71
N LYS A 60 8.28 -3.49 18.94
CA LYS A 60 8.11 -2.26 19.72
C LYS A 60 7.71 -1.05 18.88
N TYR A 61 7.99 -1.10 17.57
CA TYR A 61 7.65 -0.02 16.68
C TYR A 61 6.15 0.25 16.67
N LYS A 62 5.77 1.50 16.85
CA LYS A 62 4.37 1.96 16.79
C LYS A 62 4.25 3.04 15.73
N PRO A 63 3.45 2.81 14.67
CA PRO A 63 3.19 3.84 13.67
C PRO A 63 2.60 5.11 14.29
N ASN A 64 3.00 6.25 13.77
CA ASN A 64 2.47 7.53 14.21
C ASN A 64 1.00 7.71 13.78
N PRO A 65 0.22 8.54 14.50
CA PRO A 65 -1.10 8.93 14.03
C PRO A 65 -1.03 9.56 12.64
N VAL A 66 -2.04 9.29 11.81
CA VAL A 66 -2.12 9.88 10.47
C VAL A 66 -2.67 11.31 10.54
N ARG A 67 -2.11 12.21 9.73
CA ARG A 67 -2.67 13.54 9.53
C ARG A 67 -3.91 13.44 8.66
N ARG A 68 -5.06 13.86 9.19
CA ARG A 68 -6.33 13.88 8.44
C ARG A 68 -6.36 15.05 7.45
N VAL A 69 -6.70 14.73 6.21
CA VAL A 69 -6.93 15.71 5.14
C VAL A 69 -8.29 15.42 4.51
N GLU A 70 -9.07 16.48 4.24
CA GLU A 70 -10.34 16.36 3.53
C GLU A 70 -10.14 16.75 2.06
N ILE A 71 -10.54 15.85 1.16
CA ILE A 71 -10.48 16.06 -0.28
C ILE A 71 -11.92 16.15 -0.79
N PRO A 72 -12.30 17.23 -1.51
CA PRO A 72 -13.64 17.32 -2.09
C PRO A 72 -13.89 16.17 -3.06
N LYS A 73 -15.09 15.61 -3.04
CA LYS A 73 -15.57 14.67 -4.04
C LYS A 73 -16.19 15.44 -5.22
N GLU A 74 -16.51 14.71 -6.29
CA GLU A 74 -17.23 15.25 -7.45
C GLU A 74 -18.63 15.78 -7.06
N THR A 75 -19.28 15.14 -6.09
CA THR A 75 -20.56 15.58 -5.54
C THR A 75 -20.35 16.80 -4.67
N LYS A 76 -20.99 17.90 -5.02
CA LYS A 76 -20.89 19.19 -4.32
C LYS A 76 -21.29 19.05 -2.83
N GLY A 77 -20.37 19.44 -1.94
CA GLY A 77 -20.59 19.40 -0.48
C GLY A 77 -20.13 18.10 0.19
N GLU A 78 -19.69 17.09 -0.55
CA GLU A 78 -19.12 15.88 0.02
C GLU A 78 -17.60 15.90 0.04
N PHE A 79 -17.01 15.34 1.11
CA PHE A 79 -15.57 15.23 1.30
C PHE A 79 -15.14 13.78 1.54
N ARG A 80 -14.00 13.40 0.97
CA ARG A 80 -13.32 12.16 1.29
C ARG A 80 -12.26 12.44 2.35
N LYS A 81 -12.31 11.71 3.46
CA LYS A 81 -11.30 11.80 4.51
C LYS A 81 -10.12 10.92 4.17
N LEU A 82 -8.95 11.53 4.01
CA LEU A 82 -7.68 10.85 3.75
C LEU A 82 -6.78 10.94 4.98
N GLY A 83 -6.18 9.82 5.39
CA GLY A 83 -5.11 9.79 6.37
C GLY A 83 -3.75 9.85 5.68
N VAL A 84 -2.92 10.81 6.05
CA VAL A 84 -1.54 10.94 5.54
C VAL A 84 -0.59 10.46 6.62
N PRO A 85 0.08 9.29 6.44
CA PRO A 85 1.09 8.79 7.38
C PRO A 85 2.34 9.67 7.39
N THR A 86 3.17 9.52 8.40
CA THR A 86 4.52 10.13 8.42
C THR A 86 5.38 9.60 7.27
N VAL A 87 6.45 10.30 6.95
CA VAL A 87 7.34 9.88 5.86
C VAL A 87 8.03 8.57 6.20
N VAL A 88 8.40 8.37 7.47
CA VAL A 88 8.99 7.13 7.96
C VAL A 88 8.00 5.97 7.88
N ASP A 89 6.76 6.14 8.36
CA ASP A 89 5.71 5.12 8.24
C ASP A 89 5.46 4.73 6.78
N ARG A 90 5.53 5.69 5.86
CA ARG A 90 5.38 5.39 4.41
C ARG A 90 6.52 4.53 3.86
N VAL A 91 7.75 4.71 4.35
CA VAL A 91 8.87 3.84 3.94
C VAL A 91 8.63 2.42 4.43
N ILE A 92 8.29 2.24 5.70
CA ILE A 92 8.00 0.92 6.25
C ILE A 92 6.83 0.24 5.53
N GLN A 93 5.75 0.98 5.26
CA GLN A 93 4.62 0.47 4.47
C GLN A 93 5.04 0.06 3.05
N GLN A 94 5.95 0.82 2.44
CA GLN A 94 6.47 0.53 1.12
C GLN A 94 7.36 -0.72 1.12
N GLU A 95 8.24 -0.89 2.13
CA GLU A 95 9.05 -2.11 2.31
C GLU A 95 8.17 -3.36 2.42
N ILE A 96 7.15 -3.29 3.27
CA ILE A 96 6.18 -4.38 3.45
C ILE A 96 5.45 -4.66 2.13
N SER A 97 4.98 -3.62 1.45
CA SER A 97 4.23 -3.74 0.21
C SER A 97 5.05 -4.39 -0.91
N GLN A 98 6.34 -4.09 -1.00
CA GLN A 98 7.25 -4.65 -2.00
C GLN A 98 7.35 -6.16 -1.85
N GLU A 99 7.65 -6.66 -0.66
CA GLU A 99 7.82 -8.09 -0.41
C GLU A 99 6.50 -8.87 -0.47
N ILE A 100 5.44 -8.31 0.13
CA ILE A 100 4.12 -8.95 0.10
C ILE A 100 3.57 -9.03 -1.33
N SER A 101 3.78 -7.99 -2.14
CA SER A 101 3.32 -7.99 -3.53
C SER A 101 3.96 -9.12 -4.35
N LEU A 102 5.23 -9.43 -4.12
CA LEU A 102 5.90 -10.54 -4.80
C LEU A 102 5.27 -11.91 -4.44
N ILE A 103 4.97 -12.11 -3.16
CA ILE A 103 4.37 -13.37 -2.67
C ILE A 103 2.95 -13.56 -3.20
N TYR A 104 2.14 -12.48 -3.20
CA TYR A 104 0.73 -12.58 -3.60
C TYR A 104 0.51 -12.49 -5.11
N GLU A 105 1.49 -11.98 -5.88
CA GLU A 105 1.35 -11.84 -7.33
C GLU A 105 1.06 -13.19 -8.00
N GLU A 106 1.67 -14.27 -7.53
CA GLU A 106 1.47 -15.62 -8.04
C GLU A 106 0.09 -16.22 -7.67
N GLN A 107 -0.57 -15.67 -6.66
CA GLN A 107 -1.86 -16.17 -6.16
C GLN A 107 -3.06 -15.45 -6.77
N PHE A 108 -2.85 -14.31 -7.42
CA PHE A 108 -3.94 -13.56 -8.02
C PHE A 108 -4.45 -14.20 -9.31
N SER A 109 -5.77 -14.19 -9.47
CA SER A 109 -6.42 -14.60 -10.73
C SER A 109 -5.86 -13.82 -11.93
N GLU A 110 -5.77 -14.47 -13.09
CA GLU A 110 -5.43 -13.84 -14.37
C GLU A 110 -6.36 -12.66 -14.71
N ASN A 111 -7.58 -12.66 -14.23
CA ASN A 111 -8.58 -11.61 -14.43
C ASN A 111 -8.55 -10.51 -13.33
N SER A 112 -7.59 -10.55 -12.43
CA SER A 112 -7.38 -9.49 -11.45
C SER A 112 -6.45 -8.40 -12.01
N PHE A 113 -6.92 -7.16 -12.11
CA PHE A 113 -6.19 -6.05 -12.74
C PHE A 113 -5.90 -4.88 -11.79
N GLY A 114 -6.69 -4.73 -10.71
CA GLY A 114 -6.57 -3.61 -9.79
C GLY A 114 -5.32 -3.69 -8.92
N PHE A 115 -4.56 -2.59 -8.85
CA PHE A 115 -3.38 -2.42 -7.98
C PHE A 115 -2.27 -3.47 -8.15
N ARG A 116 -2.20 -4.11 -9.30
CA ARG A 116 -1.16 -5.09 -9.64
C ARG A 116 -0.08 -4.49 -10.52
N PRO A 117 1.20 -4.90 -10.36
CA PRO A 117 2.27 -4.44 -11.23
C PRO A 117 2.02 -4.87 -12.68
N ARG A 118 2.32 -3.99 -13.62
CA ARG A 118 2.18 -4.20 -15.09
C ARG A 118 0.76 -4.50 -15.57
N ARG A 119 -0.26 -4.28 -14.76
CA ARG A 119 -1.67 -4.43 -15.13
C ARG A 119 -2.40 -3.10 -14.92
N GLY A 120 -3.30 -2.76 -15.81
CA GLY A 120 -4.03 -1.50 -15.76
C GLY A 120 -5.48 -1.61 -16.20
N ALA A 121 -6.21 -0.50 -16.08
CA ALA A 121 -7.61 -0.43 -16.48
C ALA A 121 -7.83 -0.79 -17.95
N HIS A 122 -6.90 -0.43 -18.84
CA HIS A 122 -6.99 -0.78 -20.26
C HIS A 122 -6.89 -2.29 -20.51
N ASP A 123 -6.12 -3.02 -19.71
CA ASP A 123 -6.02 -4.47 -19.83
C ASP A 123 -7.30 -5.15 -19.34
N ALA A 124 -7.91 -4.63 -18.27
CA ALA A 124 -9.21 -5.04 -17.79
C ALA A 124 -10.29 -4.86 -18.88
N LEU A 125 -10.29 -3.70 -19.54
CA LEU A 125 -11.24 -3.42 -20.64
C LEU A 125 -11.04 -4.35 -21.83
N ARG A 126 -9.79 -4.64 -22.23
CA ARG A 126 -9.50 -5.61 -23.30
C ARG A 126 -9.99 -7.02 -22.94
N GLN A 127 -9.79 -7.44 -21.69
CA GLN A 127 -10.28 -8.73 -21.23
C GLN A 127 -11.83 -8.78 -21.22
N CYS A 128 -12.47 -7.70 -20.79
CA CYS A 128 -13.93 -7.59 -20.84
C CYS A 128 -14.44 -7.68 -22.30
N GLN A 129 -13.82 -6.95 -23.23
CA GLN A 129 -14.18 -7.02 -24.66
C GLN A 129 -13.99 -8.43 -25.21
N LYS A 130 -12.90 -9.12 -24.85
CA LYS A 130 -12.69 -10.52 -25.24
C LYS A 130 -13.82 -11.42 -24.75
N ASN A 131 -14.18 -11.32 -23.46
CA ASN A 131 -15.25 -12.12 -22.87
C ASN A 131 -16.59 -11.90 -23.61
N VAL A 132 -16.92 -10.65 -23.95
CA VAL A 132 -18.12 -10.34 -24.73
C VAL A 132 -18.07 -11.01 -26.13
N ASN A 133 -16.95 -10.96 -26.82
CA ASN A 133 -16.76 -11.60 -28.12
C ASN A 133 -16.82 -13.14 -28.04
N ASP A 134 -16.41 -13.71 -26.91
CA ASP A 134 -16.47 -15.15 -26.61
C ASP A 134 -17.91 -15.61 -26.25
N GLY A 135 -18.90 -14.69 -26.23
CA GLY A 135 -20.32 -14.99 -26.04
C GLY A 135 -20.85 -14.86 -24.60
N TYR A 136 -20.05 -14.30 -23.67
CA TYR A 136 -20.54 -13.99 -22.32
C TYR A 136 -21.44 -12.75 -22.37
N VAL A 137 -22.75 -12.93 -22.09
CA VAL A 137 -23.77 -11.87 -22.19
C VAL A 137 -24.21 -11.31 -20.83
N TYR A 138 -23.85 -11.97 -19.75
CA TYR A 138 -24.20 -11.52 -18.39
C TYR A 138 -23.02 -10.86 -17.69
N VAL A 139 -23.28 -9.70 -17.12
CA VAL A 139 -22.32 -8.96 -16.28
C VAL A 139 -22.87 -8.86 -14.87
N ILE A 140 -22.09 -9.31 -13.90
CA ILE A 140 -22.42 -9.18 -12.48
C ILE A 140 -21.52 -8.08 -11.91
N ASP A 141 -22.11 -6.95 -11.51
CA ASP A 141 -21.42 -5.90 -10.78
C ASP A 141 -21.67 -6.09 -9.27
N SER A 142 -20.58 -6.35 -8.52
CA SER A 142 -20.62 -6.55 -7.08
C SER A 142 -19.85 -5.43 -6.40
N ILE A 143 -20.57 -4.43 -5.87
CA ILE A 143 -19.97 -3.38 -5.05
C ILE A 143 -20.12 -3.76 -3.58
N TYR A 144 -19.01 -4.10 -2.93
CA TYR A 144 -18.98 -4.32 -1.47
C TYR A 144 -19.02 -2.98 -0.74
N GLU A 145 -20.17 -2.32 -0.75
CA GLU A 145 -20.39 -1.19 0.14
C GLU A 145 -20.52 -1.68 1.59
N LYS A 146 -19.52 -1.38 2.41
CA LYS A 146 -19.57 -1.55 3.89
C LYS A 146 -19.89 -2.96 4.41
N GLY A 147 -19.74 -4.01 3.58
CA GLY A 147 -20.22 -5.37 3.88
C GLY A 147 -19.50 -6.10 5.02
N LEU A 148 -18.24 -5.80 5.30
CA LEU A 148 -17.47 -6.50 6.36
C LEU A 148 -17.98 -6.26 7.79
N LYS A 149 -18.70 -5.17 8.04
CA LYS A 149 -19.31 -4.91 9.36
C LYS A 149 -20.61 -5.69 9.62
N LYS A 150 -21.24 -6.24 8.59
CA LYS A 150 -22.53 -6.96 8.72
C LYS A 150 -22.34 -8.46 8.91
N MET A 151 -21.24 -9.04 8.41
CA MET A 151 -20.92 -10.47 8.61
C MET A 151 -20.37 -10.80 10.01
N ALA A 152 -19.90 -9.82 10.75
CA ALA A 152 -19.38 -10.01 12.10
C ALA A 152 -20.48 -9.93 13.21
N ARG A 153 -21.75 -9.87 12.84
CA ARG A 153 -22.89 -9.72 13.77
C ARG A 153 -23.99 -10.76 13.62
N SER A 154 -23.72 -11.87 12.96
CA SER A 154 -24.63 -13.02 12.94
C SER A 154 -24.00 -14.24 13.60
#